data_4fbbd0bd557884492295e3a61f8c197e
#
_entry.id   4fbbd0bd557884492295e3a61f8c197e
#
_cell.length_a   1.000
_cell.length_b   1.000
_cell.length_c   1.000
_cell.angle_alpha   90.00
_cell.angle_beta   90.00
_cell.angle_gamma   90.00
#
_symmetry.space_group_name_H-M   'P 1'
#
loop_
_entity.id
_entity.type
_entity.pdbx_description
1 polymer ?
#
loop_
_entity_poly.entity_id
_entity_poly.type
_entity_poly.pdbx_seq_one_letter_code
_entity_poly.pdbx_strand_id
1 'polypeptide(L)'
;MQNKEICGEKSVNEKNLEVFNRYFPGCLSMENDGKLTLDAGRLKALLGDFSEIKEEGYGLDFVGKKIALNQAFKKNNKILKPLNESTSKHILIKGDNLDALKILKQSYSEKIKMIYIDPPYNTKNDNFIYSDDFSQSNEEVLKTLDYSKEKLDYITNLFGSKCHSGWLSFMYPRLLLAKDLLKQDGVIFISIDDNECAQLKLLCDEIFGEGNFVADFIRKTKSTTNDAKTGVNYQHEFLLCYAKNKEFINLLGGEKNLENYKNPDNDPNGAWINDNPSAKSGNIKTGYFGVTNPYTNKVDYPPVGMFWRFSQNTIQKHIDEGRICFKKEHKDNERGFIYKRYLKDLKTTQKTFDSLVFTDNLYMNQVATKELLKLELAEYFSYPKGVDFMAKIVEHATEKGDIILDFFAGSGTTAHAVLESNKSDYQKLSEGGGGYLMA
;
A
#
# COMPACT_ATOMS: atom_id res chain seq x y z
N MET A 1 40.73 -40.79 12.99
CA MET A 1 40.11 -39.47 13.00
C MET A 1 39.24 -39.36 11.76
N GLN A 2 37.94 -39.51 11.92
CA GLN A 2 37.00 -39.47 10.81
C GLN A 2 36.69 -38.00 10.50
N ASN A 3 36.97 -37.57 9.26
CA ASN A 3 36.55 -36.31 8.75
C ASN A 3 35.01 -36.31 8.63
N LYS A 4 34.32 -35.53 9.47
CA LYS A 4 32.93 -35.16 9.25
C LYS A 4 32.89 -34.14 8.11
N GLU A 5 32.46 -34.58 6.93
CA GLU A 5 32.03 -33.69 5.88
C GLU A 5 30.87 -32.83 6.43
N ILE A 6 31.11 -31.56 6.52
CA ILE A 6 30.05 -30.56 6.81
C ILE A 6 29.22 -30.48 5.53
N CYS A 7 28.05 -31.12 5.53
CA CYS A 7 27.04 -30.95 4.49
C CYS A 7 26.74 -29.46 4.34
N GLY A 8 27.15 -28.86 3.24
CA GLY A 8 26.86 -27.48 2.93
C GLY A 8 25.33 -27.28 2.88
N GLU A 9 24.84 -26.24 3.53
CA GLU A 9 23.43 -25.89 3.43
C GLU A 9 23.03 -25.65 1.96
N LYS A 10 21.93 -26.33 1.53
CA LYS A 10 21.38 -26.19 0.19
C LYS A 10 21.04 -24.73 -0.09
N SER A 11 21.32 -24.25 -1.28
CA SER A 11 20.94 -22.92 -1.73
C SER A 11 19.41 -22.74 -1.71
N VAL A 12 18.94 -21.49 -1.63
CA VAL A 12 17.49 -21.20 -1.67
C VAL A 12 16.85 -21.76 -2.95
N ASN A 13 17.57 -21.72 -4.07
CA ASN A 13 17.10 -22.28 -5.33
C ASN A 13 16.98 -23.81 -5.28
N GLU A 14 17.92 -24.49 -4.66
CA GLU A 14 17.86 -25.94 -4.48
C GLU A 14 16.70 -26.34 -3.55
N LYS A 15 16.47 -25.60 -2.48
CA LYS A 15 15.30 -25.80 -1.60
C LYS A 15 14.00 -25.55 -2.35
N ASN A 16 13.91 -24.48 -3.15
CA ASN A 16 12.72 -24.17 -3.94
C ASN A 16 12.47 -25.24 -5.02
N LEU A 17 13.50 -25.74 -5.69
CA LEU A 17 13.39 -26.83 -6.65
C LEU A 17 12.92 -28.13 -6.00
N GLU A 18 13.40 -28.46 -4.79
CA GLU A 18 12.92 -29.60 -4.04
C GLU A 18 11.45 -29.47 -3.64
N VAL A 19 11.04 -28.28 -3.16
CA VAL A 19 9.64 -27.98 -2.85
C VAL A 19 8.78 -28.07 -4.11
N PHE A 20 9.23 -27.47 -5.21
CA PHE A 20 8.51 -27.53 -6.49
C PHE A 20 8.35 -28.98 -6.97
N ASN A 21 9.44 -29.78 -6.98
CA ASN A 21 9.39 -31.18 -7.39
C ASN A 21 8.55 -32.06 -6.46
N ARG A 22 8.46 -31.70 -5.19
CA ARG A 22 7.62 -32.42 -4.21
C ARG A 22 6.12 -32.23 -4.49
N TYR A 23 5.71 -31.02 -4.86
CA TYR A 23 4.31 -30.70 -5.10
C TYR A 23 3.90 -30.89 -6.57
N PHE A 24 4.86 -30.74 -7.50
CA PHE A 24 4.64 -30.87 -8.95
C PHE A 24 5.61 -31.87 -9.58
N PRO A 25 5.49 -33.17 -9.21
CA PRO A 25 6.46 -34.19 -9.62
C PRO A 25 6.48 -34.36 -11.15
N GLY A 26 7.68 -34.33 -11.72
CA GLY A 26 7.93 -34.53 -13.14
C GLY A 26 7.57 -33.34 -14.03
N CYS A 27 7.25 -32.18 -13.47
CA CYS A 27 7.09 -30.93 -14.23
C CYS A 27 8.44 -30.28 -14.58
N LEU A 28 9.52 -30.67 -13.92
CA LEU A 28 10.88 -30.24 -14.26
C LEU A 28 11.67 -31.42 -14.83
N SER A 29 12.30 -31.23 -15.95
CA SER A 29 13.26 -32.13 -16.57
C SER A 29 14.60 -31.43 -16.74
N MET A 30 15.69 -32.16 -16.58
CA MET A 30 17.04 -31.67 -16.86
C MET A 30 17.45 -32.16 -18.24
N GLU A 31 17.76 -31.24 -19.12
CA GLU A 31 18.29 -31.58 -20.45
C GLU A 31 19.76 -31.97 -20.36
N ASN A 32 20.29 -32.57 -21.44
CA ASN A 32 21.67 -33.06 -21.50
C ASN A 32 22.74 -31.94 -21.36
N ASP A 33 22.35 -30.70 -21.54
CA ASP A 33 23.17 -29.49 -21.37
C ASP A 33 23.11 -28.90 -19.95
N GLY A 34 22.38 -29.56 -19.02
CA GLY A 34 22.23 -29.12 -17.63
C GLY A 34 21.16 -28.02 -17.44
N LYS A 35 20.41 -27.68 -18.47
CA LYS A 35 19.27 -26.76 -18.34
C LYS A 35 18.04 -27.46 -17.79
N LEU A 36 17.36 -26.76 -16.86
CA LEU A 36 16.06 -27.19 -16.35
C LEU A 36 14.96 -26.69 -17.28
N THR A 37 14.17 -27.63 -17.81
CA THR A 37 13.02 -27.34 -18.65
C THR A 37 11.73 -27.60 -17.88
N LEU A 38 10.79 -26.66 -17.89
CA LEU A 38 9.47 -26.78 -17.27
C LEU A 38 8.48 -27.34 -18.27
N ASP A 39 7.88 -28.47 -17.94
CA ASP A 39 6.72 -29.01 -18.68
C ASP A 39 5.43 -28.29 -18.24
N ALA A 40 5.09 -27.25 -18.99
CA ALA A 40 3.90 -26.43 -18.73
C ALA A 40 2.60 -27.22 -18.91
N GLY A 41 2.56 -28.19 -19.84
CA GLY A 41 1.39 -29.03 -20.04
C GLY A 41 1.11 -29.95 -18.85
N ARG A 42 2.17 -30.57 -18.31
CA ARG A 42 2.06 -31.41 -17.11
C ARG A 42 1.74 -30.62 -15.87
N LEU A 43 2.32 -29.43 -15.71
CA LEU A 43 2.00 -28.51 -14.62
C LEU A 43 0.53 -28.11 -14.66
N LYS A 44 0.00 -27.75 -15.84
CA LYS A 44 -1.41 -27.43 -16.05
C LYS A 44 -2.32 -28.60 -15.70
N ALA A 45 -1.96 -29.80 -16.11
CA ALA A 45 -2.73 -31.01 -15.79
C ALA A 45 -2.78 -31.30 -14.27
N LEU A 46 -1.69 -31.03 -13.55
CA LEU A 46 -1.62 -31.22 -12.09
C LEU A 46 -2.34 -30.12 -11.30
N LEU A 47 -2.40 -28.90 -11.83
CA LEU A 47 -3.13 -27.77 -11.21
C LEU A 47 -4.63 -27.82 -11.49
N GLY A 48 -5.09 -28.63 -12.46
CA GLY A 48 -6.49 -28.79 -12.84
C GLY A 48 -7.09 -27.56 -13.51
N ASP A 49 -8.42 -27.46 -13.54
CA ASP A 49 -9.16 -26.41 -14.24
C ASP A 49 -9.01 -25.00 -13.63
N PHE A 50 -8.32 -24.87 -12.50
CA PHE A 50 -8.05 -23.60 -11.84
C PHE A 50 -6.84 -22.84 -12.42
N SER A 51 -6.11 -23.41 -13.38
CA SER A 51 -4.91 -22.79 -13.96
C SER A 51 -5.08 -22.49 -15.44
N GLU A 52 -5.18 -21.22 -15.79
CA GLU A 52 -4.86 -20.75 -17.14
C GLU A 52 -3.40 -20.31 -17.18
N ILE A 53 -2.57 -21.01 -17.96
CA ILE A 53 -1.28 -20.49 -18.35
C ILE A 53 -1.57 -19.52 -19.50
N LYS A 54 -1.52 -18.23 -19.22
CA LYS A 54 -1.65 -17.18 -20.23
C LYS A 54 -0.42 -17.23 -21.14
N GLU A 55 -0.56 -17.80 -22.30
CA GLU A 55 0.46 -17.77 -23.35
C GLU A 55 0.52 -16.39 -24.02
N GLU A 56 -0.60 -15.66 -24.05
CA GLU A 56 -0.71 -14.29 -24.52
C GLU A 56 -1.45 -13.44 -23.47
N GLY A 57 -0.83 -12.39 -23.01
CA GLY A 57 -1.42 -11.50 -22.01
C GLY A 57 -0.72 -10.16 -21.98
N TYR A 58 -1.43 -9.15 -21.49
CA TYR A 58 -0.83 -7.87 -21.13
C TYR A 58 0.17 -8.09 -20.00
N GLY A 59 1.42 -7.69 -20.19
CA GLY A 59 2.48 -7.80 -19.20
C GLY A 59 3.52 -6.72 -19.41
N LEU A 60 4.27 -6.41 -18.35
CA LEU A 60 5.38 -5.48 -18.43
C LEU A 60 6.62 -6.19 -19.00
N ASP A 61 7.09 -5.77 -20.16
CA ASP A 61 8.40 -6.17 -20.68
C ASP A 61 9.31 -4.94 -20.82
N PHE A 62 10.56 -5.09 -20.42
CA PHE A 62 11.57 -4.04 -20.50
C PHE A 62 12.97 -4.63 -20.63
N VAL A 63 13.86 -3.83 -21.19
CA VAL A 63 15.26 -4.22 -21.35
C VAL A 63 15.91 -4.35 -19.97
N GLY A 64 16.53 -5.51 -19.70
CA GLY A 64 17.16 -5.81 -18.40
C GLY A 64 16.27 -6.58 -17.41
N LYS A 65 15.02 -6.87 -17.74
CA LYS A 65 14.08 -7.58 -16.84
C LYS A 65 14.63 -8.92 -16.33
N LYS A 66 15.19 -9.75 -17.22
CA LYS A 66 15.79 -11.05 -16.85
C LYS A 66 16.98 -10.89 -15.90
N ILE A 67 17.82 -9.88 -16.13
CA ILE A 67 18.95 -9.55 -15.26
C ILE A 67 18.46 -9.14 -13.88
N ALA A 68 17.47 -8.23 -13.82
CA ALA A 68 16.89 -7.75 -12.60
C ALA A 68 16.26 -8.90 -11.79
N LEU A 69 15.54 -9.82 -12.46
CA LEU A 69 14.98 -11.01 -11.83
C LEU A 69 16.07 -11.90 -11.22
N ASN A 70 17.14 -12.17 -11.97
CA ASN A 70 18.27 -12.96 -11.49
C ASN A 70 18.98 -12.32 -10.30
N GLN A 71 19.06 -10.98 -10.26
CA GLN A 71 19.62 -10.27 -9.10
C GLN A 71 18.84 -10.55 -7.81
N ALA A 72 17.51 -10.63 -7.85
CA ALA A 72 16.71 -10.96 -6.67
C ALA A 72 17.08 -12.35 -6.09
N PHE A 73 17.38 -13.31 -6.94
CA PHE A 73 17.67 -14.70 -6.55
C PHE A 73 19.17 -14.99 -6.34
N LYS A 74 20.06 -14.09 -6.79
CA LYS A 74 21.50 -14.26 -6.61
C LYS A 74 21.83 -14.40 -5.12
N LYS A 75 22.58 -15.44 -4.76
CA LYS A 75 23.03 -15.70 -3.39
C LYS A 75 23.78 -14.48 -2.84
N ASN A 76 23.41 -14.06 -1.65
CA ASN A 76 24.12 -13.02 -0.91
C ASN A 76 24.99 -13.67 0.18
N ASN A 77 26.29 -13.41 0.14
CA ASN A 77 27.26 -13.90 1.14
C ASN A 77 27.56 -12.85 2.23
N LYS A 78 26.92 -11.69 2.17
CA LYS A 78 27.08 -10.64 3.18
C LYS A 78 26.32 -10.96 4.45
N ILE A 79 26.81 -10.47 5.58
CA ILE A 79 26.19 -10.63 6.90
C ILE A 79 26.03 -9.27 7.56
N LEU A 80 25.04 -9.14 8.43
CA LEU A 80 24.92 -7.97 9.30
C LEU A 80 25.93 -8.06 10.43
N LYS A 81 26.65 -6.96 10.69
CA LYS A 81 27.53 -6.81 11.84
C LYS A 81 26.97 -5.72 12.76
N PRO A 82 26.83 -5.97 14.06
CA PRO A 82 26.49 -4.92 15.01
C PRO A 82 27.56 -3.82 14.96
N LEU A 83 27.13 -2.57 14.87
CA LEU A 83 28.02 -1.42 14.92
C LEU A 83 28.13 -0.84 16.35
N ASN A 84 27.09 -1.05 17.16
CA ASN A 84 27.01 -0.60 18.54
C ASN A 84 26.14 -1.58 19.35
N GLU A 85 26.34 -1.57 20.66
CA GLU A 85 25.42 -2.21 21.59
C GLU A 85 24.21 -1.28 21.83
N SER A 86 23.00 -1.84 21.74
CA SER A 86 21.78 -1.09 21.96
C SER A 86 20.72 -1.99 22.60
N THR A 87 19.96 -1.43 23.52
CA THR A 87 18.76 -2.06 24.10
C THR A 87 17.49 -1.78 23.24
N SER A 88 17.61 -0.95 22.21
CA SER A 88 16.50 -0.64 21.30
C SER A 88 16.09 -1.89 20.51
N LYS A 89 14.78 -2.04 20.35
CA LYS A 89 14.20 -3.06 19.44
C LYS A 89 14.16 -2.58 17.98
N HIS A 90 14.42 -1.29 17.74
CA HIS A 90 14.51 -0.72 16.39
C HIS A 90 15.89 -0.99 15.79
N ILE A 91 15.92 -1.31 14.49
CA ILE A 91 17.14 -1.70 13.78
C ILE A 91 17.38 -0.71 12.64
N LEU A 92 18.56 -0.10 12.61
CA LEU A 92 19.06 0.68 11.49
C LEU A 92 20.15 -0.12 10.78
N ILE A 93 19.96 -0.41 9.49
CA ILE A 93 20.93 -1.13 8.67
C ILE A 93 21.63 -0.16 7.74
N LYS A 94 22.97 -0.09 7.83
CA LYS A 94 23.80 0.71 6.93
C LYS A 94 24.39 -0.18 5.83
N GLY A 95 24.03 0.08 4.58
CA GLY A 95 24.53 -0.67 3.43
C GLY A 95 23.60 -0.57 2.21
N ASP A 96 23.88 -1.37 1.19
CA ASP A 96 23.02 -1.49 0.03
C ASP A 96 21.68 -2.17 0.42
N ASN A 97 20.56 -1.58 -0.04
CA ASN A 97 19.24 -2.06 0.36
C ASN A 97 18.85 -3.39 -0.29
N LEU A 98 19.34 -3.72 -1.49
CA LEU A 98 19.10 -5.03 -2.11
C LEU A 98 19.76 -6.15 -1.30
N ASP A 99 21.00 -5.93 -0.84
CA ASP A 99 21.70 -6.88 0.03
C ASP A 99 21.01 -7.01 1.39
N ALA A 100 20.59 -5.88 1.97
CA ALA A 100 19.85 -5.87 3.24
C ALA A 100 18.54 -6.65 3.12
N LEU A 101 17.74 -6.46 2.06
CA LEU A 101 16.51 -7.20 1.83
C LEU A 101 16.73 -8.71 1.70
N LYS A 102 17.81 -9.15 1.02
CA LYS A 102 18.19 -10.57 0.91
C LYS A 102 18.51 -11.18 2.27
N ILE A 103 19.20 -10.44 3.13
CA ILE A 103 19.52 -10.89 4.49
C ILE A 103 18.26 -10.95 5.35
N LEU A 104 17.44 -9.88 5.31
CA LEU A 104 16.20 -9.80 6.07
C LEU A 104 15.21 -10.91 5.69
N LYS A 105 15.18 -11.33 4.42
CA LYS A 105 14.33 -12.44 3.97
C LYS A 105 14.52 -13.72 4.78
N GLN A 106 15.73 -13.99 5.27
CA GLN A 106 16.02 -15.21 6.05
C GLN A 106 15.30 -15.25 7.40
N SER A 107 15.08 -14.09 8.03
CA SER A 107 14.51 -13.99 9.39
C SER A 107 13.17 -13.28 9.47
N TYR A 108 12.84 -12.46 8.47
CA TYR A 108 11.65 -11.60 8.44
C TYR A 108 10.68 -11.94 7.32
N SER A 109 10.83 -13.08 6.62
CA SER A 109 9.83 -13.53 5.64
C SER A 109 8.45 -13.59 6.28
N GLU A 110 7.46 -12.98 5.63
CA GLU A 110 6.06 -12.88 6.06
C GLU A 110 5.84 -12.29 7.47
N LYS A 111 6.74 -11.38 7.92
CA LYS A 111 6.66 -10.76 9.25
C LYS A 111 6.41 -9.25 9.22
N ILE A 112 6.61 -8.59 8.09
CA ILE A 112 6.47 -7.15 7.96
C ILE A 112 5.00 -6.79 7.69
N LYS A 113 4.42 -5.95 8.55
CA LYS A 113 3.04 -5.48 8.39
C LYS A 113 2.94 -4.34 7.39
N MET A 114 3.86 -3.38 7.46
CA MET A 114 3.88 -2.23 6.58
C MET A 114 5.28 -2.00 6.02
N ILE A 115 5.36 -1.80 4.72
CA ILE A 115 6.54 -1.28 4.06
C ILE A 115 6.18 0.12 3.54
N TYR A 116 7.06 1.09 3.79
CA TYR A 116 7.02 2.37 3.12
C TYR A 116 8.35 2.59 2.39
N ILE A 117 8.28 3.13 1.19
CA ILE A 117 9.47 3.52 0.43
C ILE A 117 9.26 4.83 -0.34
N ASP A 118 10.35 5.58 -0.42
CA ASP A 118 10.48 6.80 -1.21
C ASP A 118 11.69 6.64 -2.16
N PRO A 119 11.52 5.85 -3.25
CA PRO A 119 12.62 5.56 -4.18
C PRO A 119 12.98 6.79 -5.00
N PRO A 120 14.13 6.81 -5.71
CA PRO A 120 14.43 7.86 -6.68
C PRO A 120 13.33 7.96 -7.75
N TYR A 121 12.93 9.19 -8.08
CA TYR A 121 11.81 9.44 -9.02
C TYR A 121 12.23 9.48 -10.49
N ASN A 122 13.50 9.19 -10.78
CA ASN A 122 14.08 9.23 -12.13
C ASN A 122 13.96 10.61 -12.79
N THR A 123 14.03 11.67 -12.00
CA THR A 123 13.98 13.06 -12.48
C THR A 123 15.31 13.48 -13.07
N LYS A 124 15.33 14.59 -13.83
CA LYS A 124 16.58 15.15 -14.40
C LYS A 124 17.59 15.59 -13.33
N ASN A 125 17.13 15.82 -12.10
CA ASN A 125 17.94 16.28 -10.97
C ASN A 125 18.43 15.16 -10.07
N ASP A 126 17.96 13.92 -10.29
CA ASP A 126 18.44 12.77 -9.55
C ASP A 126 19.85 12.43 -10.05
N ASN A 127 20.87 12.76 -9.25
CA ASN A 127 22.25 12.29 -9.48
C ASN A 127 22.39 10.79 -9.17
N PHE A 128 21.28 10.06 -9.20
CA PHE A 128 21.25 8.66 -8.89
C PHE A 128 21.80 7.88 -10.08
N ILE A 129 23.00 7.36 -9.91
CA ILE A 129 23.59 6.39 -10.82
C ILE A 129 23.12 5.03 -10.34
N TYR A 130 22.39 4.30 -11.16
CA TYR A 130 21.98 2.92 -10.90
C TYR A 130 23.24 2.03 -10.92
N SER A 131 24.02 2.12 -9.84
CA SER A 131 25.30 1.41 -9.67
C SER A 131 25.13 -0.02 -9.10
N ASP A 132 23.95 -0.61 -9.24
CA ASP A 132 23.81 -2.03 -8.99
C ASP A 132 24.82 -2.74 -9.89
N ASP A 133 25.61 -3.61 -9.27
CA ASP A 133 26.76 -4.27 -9.87
C ASP A 133 26.36 -5.11 -11.11
N PHE A 134 26.17 -4.44 -12.25
CA PHE A 134 26.09 -5.07 -13.58
C PHE A 134 27.48 -5.45 -14.10
N SER A 135 28.50 -5.40 -13.24
CA SER A 135 29.91 -5.67 -13.51
C SER A 135 30.25 -7.16 -13.61
N GLN A 136 29.27 -8.07 -13.68
CA GLN A 136 29.54 -9.42 -14.15
C GLN A 136 30.19 -9.30 -15.54
N SER A 137 31.27 -10.08 -15.76
CA SER A 137 31.92 -10.08 -17.06
C SER A 137 30.85 -10.20 -18.16
N ASN A 138 30.88 -9.35 -19.17
CA ASN A 138 29.94 -9.38 -20.26
C ASN A 138 29.72 -10.79 -20.83
N GLU A 139 30.72 -11.66 -20.71
CA GLU A 139 30.69 -13.06 -21.16
C GLU A 139 29.79 -13.96 -20.27
N GLU A 140 29.79 -13.78 -18.94
CA GLU A 140 28.91 -14.55 -18.05
C GLU A 140 27.44 -14.16 -18.23
N VAL A 141 27.17 -12.86 -18.43
CA VAL A 141 25.83 -12.36 -18.68
C VAL A 141 25.31 -12.84 -20.03
N LEU A 142 26.14 -12.83 -21.07
CA LEU A 142 25.79 -13.36 -22.40
C LEU A 142 25.42 -14.84 -22.34
N LYS A 143 26.23 -15.66 -21.63
CA LYS A 143 25.99 -17.11 -21.49
C LYS A 143 24.72 -17.41 -20.69
N THR A 144 24.44 -16.61 -19.66
CA THR A 144 23.28 -16.85 -18.75
C THR A 144 21.96 -16.40 -19.38
N LEU A 145 21.97 -15.41 -20.28
CA LEU A 145 20.76 -14.73 -20.73
C LEU A 145 20.48 -14.92 -22.23
N ASP A 146 21.36 -15.59 -22.96
CA ASP A 146 21.27 -15.75 -24.44
C ASP A 146 21.10 -14.40 -25.17
N TYR A 147 21.82 -13.37 -24.70
CA TYR A 147 21.81 -12.04 -25.30
C TYR A 147 23.00 -11.86 -26.23
N SER A 148 22.77 -11.22 -27.40
CA SER A 148 23.86 -10.77 -28.29
C SER A 148 24.67 -9.66 -27.60
N LYS A 149 25.96 -9.52 -27.99
CA LYS A 149 26.84 -8.47 -27.48
C LYS A 149 26.25 -7.08 -27.70
N GLU A 150 25.62 -6.82 -28.84
CA GLU A 150 24.96 -5.55 -29.16
C GLU A 150 23.80 -5.24 -28.21
N LYS A 151 23.05 -6.26 -27.80
CA LYS A 151 21.94 -6.11 -26.84
C LYS A 151 22.48 -5.80 -25.46
N LEU A 152 23.64 -6.33 -25.09
CA LEU A 152 24.30 -6.06 -23.82
C LEU A 152 24.89 -4.64 -23.81
N ASP A 153 25.53 -4.21 -24.86
CA ASP A 153 26.05 -2.85 -25.01
C ASP A 153 24.91 -1.84 -25.00
N TYR A 154 23.79 -2.17 -25.62
CA TYR A 154 22.58 -1.36 -25.58
C TYR A 154 22.04 -1.24 -24.13
N ILE A 155 21.96 -2.35 -23.38
CA ILE A 155 21.55 -2.37 -21.97
C ILE A 155 22.51 -1.52 -21.13
N THR A 156 23.82 -1.71 -21.29
CA THR A 156 24.84 -0.96 -20.53
C THR A 156 24.76 0.54 -20.81
N ASN A 157 24.52 0.92 -22.07
CA ASN A 157 24.30 2.31 -22.47
C ASN A 157 22.98 2.88 -21.90
N LEU A 158 21.93 2.06 -21.77
CA LEU A 158 20.67 2.46 -21.15
C LEU A 158 20.79 2.77 -19.67
N PHE A 159 21.63 2.04 -18.93
CA PHE A 159 21.86 2.31 -17.50
C PHE A 159 22.63 3.61 -17.25
N GLY A 160 23.36 4.11 -18.24
CA GLY A 160 23.98 5.43 -18.19
C GLY A 160 23.04 6.59 -18.52
N SER A 161 21.85 6.32 -19.04
CA SER A 161 20.81 7.31 -19.36
C SER A 161 19.61 7.16 -18.41
N LYS A 162 18.93 8.27 -18.12
CA LYS A 162 17.69 8.29 -17.34
C LYS A 162 16.56 7.67 -18.16
N CYS A 163 16.45 6.36 -18.17
CA CYS A 163 15.42 5.64 -18.90
C CYS A 163 14.58 4.77 -17.95
N HIS A 164 13.32 4.59 -18.31
CA HIS A 164 12.40 3.75 -17.53
C HIS A 164 12.91 2.32 -17.33
N SER A 165 13.56 1.72 -18.34
CA SER A 165 14.11 0.35 -18.21
C SER A 165 15.19 0.22 -17.15
N GLY A 166 16.06 1.23 -17.01
CA GLY A 166 17.08 1.26 -15.95
C GLY A 166 16.44 1.36 -14.57
N TRP A 167 15.50 2.27 -14.41
CA TRP A 167 14.75 2.43 -13.16
C TRP A 167 13.96 1.17 -12.79
N LEU A 168 13.26 0.58 -13.74
CA LEU A 168 12.53 -0.68 -13.55
C LEU A 168 13.46 -1.83 -13.15
N SER A 169 14.65 -1.94 -13.79
CA SER A 169 15.65 -2.95 -13.43
C SER A 169 16.19 -2.78 -12.02
N PHE A 170 16.31 -1.55 -11.54
CA PHE A 170 16.69 -1.24 -10.17
C PHE A 170 15.57 -1.60 -9.18
N MET A 171 14.32 -1.25 -9.48
CA MET A 171 13.19 -1.46 -8.56
C MET A 171 12.71 -2.92 -8.49
N TYR A 172 12.74 -3.64 -9.61
CA TYR A 172 12.18 -4.99 -9.73
C TYR A 172 12.67 -5.97 -8.65
N PRO A 173 13.99 -6.17 -8.47
CA PRO A 173 14.49 -7.12 -7.46
C PRO A 173 14.15 -6.70 -6.03
N ARG A 174 14.08 -5.40 -5.76
CA ARG A 174 13.75 -4.84 -4.44
C ARG A 174 12.29 -5.06 -4.08
N LEU A 175 11.38 -4.79 -5.00
CA LEU A 175 9.95 -5.00 -4.80
C LEU A 175 9.59 -6.48 -4.70
N LEU A 176 10.27 -7.34 -5.48
CA LEU A 176 10.07 -8.78 -5.40
C LEU A 176 10.44 -9.33 -4.01
N LEU A 177 11.57 -8.91 -3.45
CA LEU A 177 11.98 -9.27 -2.10
C LEU A 177 11.07 -8.64 -1.02
N ALA A 178 10.63 -7.41 -1.23
CA ALA A 178 9.70 -6.74 -0.34
C ALA A 178 8.37 -7.50 -0.21
N LYS A 179 7.83 -8.02 -1.32
CA LYS A 179 6.64 -8.88 -1.30
C LYS A 179 6.82 -10.11 -0.40
N ASP A 180 8.00 -10.74 -0.44
CA ASP A 180 8.28 -11.93 0.37
C ASP A 180 8.35 -11.62 1.87
N LEU A 181 8.71 -10.39 2.23
CA LEU A 181 8.78 -9.94 3.62
C LEU A 181 7.41 -9.60 4.21
N LEU A 182 6.43 -9.21 3.39
CA LEU A 182 5.10 -8.82 3.84
C LEU A 182 4.31 -10.00 4.43
N LYS A 183 3.64 -9.74 5.56
CA LYS A 183 2.59 -10.60 6.12
C LYS A 183 1.44 -10.74 5.12
N GLN A 184 0.56 -11.73 5.30
CA GLN A 184 -0.62 -11.91 4.44
C GLN A 184 -1.56 -10.69 4.48
N ASP A 185 -1.68 -10.02 5.62
CA ASP A 185 -2.42 -8.77 5.82
C ASP A 185 -1.52 -7.53 5.70
N GLY A 186 -0.32 -7.69 5.14
CA GLY A 186 0.66 -6.63 4.99
C GLY A 186 0.42 -5.76 3.76
N VAL A 187 0.90 -4.52 3.82
CA VAL A 187 0.77 -3.50 2.77
C VAL A 187 2.10 -2.82 2.48
N ILE A 188 2.27 -2.37 1.24
CA ILE A 188 3.37 -1.50 0.83
C ILE A 188 2.82 -0.18 0.32
N PHE A 189 3.41 0.92 0.77
CA PHE A 189 3.18 2.27 0.28
C PHE A 189 4.44 2.77 -0.44
N ILE A 190 4.28 3.31 -1.63
CA ILE A 190 5.37 3.76 -2.47
C ILE A 190 5.09 5.18 -2.95
N SER A 191 5.88 6.15 -2.48
CA SER A 191 5.83 7.52 -2.98
C SER A 191 6.47 7.59 -4.36
N ILE A 192 5.85 8.30 -5.29
CA ILE A 192 6.33 8.48 -6.67
C ILE A 192 5.68 9.71 -7.30
N ASP A 193 6.35 10.35 -8.25
CA ASP A 193 5.77 11.40 -9.08
C ASP A 193 5.34 10.89 -10.47
N ASP A 194 4.92 11.80 -11.33
CA ASP A 194 4.43 11.52 -12.67
C ASP A 194 5.50 10.94 -13.63
N ASN A 195 6.80 11.03 -13.29
CA ASN A 195 7.86 10.48 -14.15
C ASN A 195 7.81 8.96 -14.23
N GLU A 196 7.57 8.26 -13.11
CA GLU A 196 7.60 6.79 -13.04
C GLU A 196 6.32 6.16 -12.48
N CYS A 197 5.28 6.93 -12.20
CA CYS A 197 4.03 6.40 -11.61
C CYS A 197 3.40 5.29 -12.46
N ALA A 198 3.32 5.49 -13.78
CA ALA A 198 2.74 4.51 -14.69
C ALA A 198 3.56 3.21 -14.75
N GLN A 199 4.89 3.34 -14.85
CA GLN A 199 5.83 2.22 -14.88
C GLN A 199 5.82 1.45 -13.57
N LEU A 200 5.81 2.16 -12.44
CA LEU A 200 5.70 1.57 -11.11
C LEU A 200 4.40 0.79 -10.93
N LYS A 201 3.28 1.36 -11.39
CA LYS A 201 1.97 0.70 -11.33
C LYS A 201 2.02 -0.65 -12.04
N LEU A 202 2.51 -0.67 -13.29
CA LEU A 202 2.65 -1.90 -14.07
C LEU A 202 3.60 -2.92 -13.42
N LEU A 203 4.70 -2.43 -12.85
CA LEU A 203 5.66 -3.27 -12.14
C LEU A 203 5.05 -3.90 -10.89
N CYS A 204 4.28 -3.13 -10.13
CA CYS A 204 3.58 -3.62 -8.94
C CYS A 204 2.43 -4.57 -9.31
N ASP A 205 1.70 -4.32 -10.39
CA ASP A 205 0.67 -5.22 -10.90
C ASP A 205 1.26 -6.60 -11.24
N GLU A 206 2.46 -6.64 -11.83
CA GLU A 206 3.16 -7.90 -12.10
C GLU A 206 3.64 -8.59 -10.83
N ILE A 207 4.25 -7.84 -9.90
CA ILE A 207 4.87 -8.42 -8.70
C ILE A 207 3.80 -8.81 -7.66
N PHE A 208 2.92 -7.89 -7.28
CA PHE A 208 1.93 -8.09 -6.23
C PHE A 208 0.64 -8.73 -6.75
N GLY A 209 0.35 -8.57 -8.03
CA GLY A 209 -0.90 -8.93 -8.68
C GLY A 209 -1.84 -7.72 -8.79
N GLU A 210 -2.43 -7.50 -9.96
CA GLU A 210 -3.37 -6.40 -10.24
C GLU A 210 -4.53 -6.36 -9.23
N GLY A 211 -5.08 -7.54 -8.85
CA GLY A 211 -6.15 -7.67 -7.87
C GLY A 211 -5.78 -7.17 -6.46
N ASN A 212 -4.50 -7.04 -6.16
CA ASN A 212 -3.99 -6.58 -4.87
C ASN A 212 -3.69 -5.07 -4.84
N PHE A 213 -3.97 -4.34 -5.92
CA PHE A 213 -3.95 -2.89 -5.90
C PHE A 213 -5.01 -2.36 -4.93
N VAL A 214 -4.60 -1.48 -4.01
CA VAL A 214 -5.49 -0.92 -2.98
C VAL A 214 -5.97 0.46 -3.39
N ALA A 215 -5.06 1.40 -3.58
CA ALA A 215 -5.37 2.78 -3.94
C ALA A 215 -4.14 3.56 -4.43
N ASP A 216 -4.41 4.65 -5.16
CA ASP A 216 -3.52 5.78 -5.37
C ASP A 216 -3.97 6.90 -4.44
N PHE A 217 -3.12 7.25 -3.46
CA PHE A 217 -3.35 8.43 -2.64
C PHE A 217 -2.69 9.65 -3.29
N ILE A 218 -3.36 10.77 -3.25
CA ILE A 218 -2.84 12.05 -3.75
C ILE A 218 -2.25 12.85 -2.60
N ARG A 219 -0.94 13.11 -2.65
CA ARG A 219 -0.27 13.98 -1.69
C ARG A 219 0.01 15.35 -2.29
N LYS A 220 -0.49 16.40 -1.66
CA LYS A 220 -0.16 17.77 -2.03
C LYS A 220 1.29 18.09 -1.68
N THR A 221 2.07 18.56 -2.65
CA THR A 221 3.49 18.88 -2.47
C THR A 221 3.76 20.36 -2.28
N LYS A 222 2.95 21.23 -2.90
CA LYS A 222 3.10 22.69 -2.85
C LYS A 222 1.76 23.40 -3.10
N SER A 223 1.68 24.67 -2.74
CA SER A 223 0.53 25.55 -3.03
C SER A 223 0.88 26.74 -3.94
N THR A 224 2.16 26.90 -4.29
CA THR A 224 2.61 27.98 -5.16
C THR A 224 2.10 27.83 -6.59
N THR A 225 1.76 28.94 -7.22
CA THR A 225 1.46 29.00 -8.65
C THR A 225 2.74 29.29 -9.43
N ASN A 226 2.89 28.67 -10.58
CA ASN A 226 3.99 28.96 -11.52
C ASN A 226 3.51 29.98 -12.54
N ASP A 227 4.45 30.66 -13.20
CA ASP A 227 4.16 31.50 -14.35
C ASP A 227 3.52 30.69 -15.47
N ALA A 228 2.60 31.31 -16.23
CA ALA A 228 1.80 30.68 -17.29
C ALA A 228 2.63 30.08 -18.47
N LYS A 229 3.95 30.25 -18.47
CA LYS A 229 4.86 29.76 -19.53
C LYS A 229 5.06 28.25 -19.54
N THR A 230 4.72 27.52 -18.47
CA THR A 230 5.11 26.12 -18.26
C THR A 230 3.95 25.11 -18.38
N GLY A 231 2.78 25.53 -18.83
CA GLY A 231 1.61 24.65 -18.95
C GLY A 231 0.96 24.35 -17.60
N VAL A 232 0.82 23.07 -17.23
CA VAL A 232 0.15 22.67 -15.98
C VAL A 232 1.09 22.83 -14.79
N ASN A 233 0.58 23.41 -13.69
CA ASN A 233 1.31 23.49 -12.43
C ASN A 233 1.06 22.22 -11.61
N TYR A 234 1.97 21.26 -11.65
CA TYR A 234 1.91 20.07 -10.81
C TYR A 234 2.09 20.44 -9.35
N GLN A 235 1.09 20.12 -8.53
CA GLN A 235 1.05 20.43 -7.10
C GLN A 235 0.93 19.19 -6.22
N HIS A 236 1.05 18.01 -6.80
CA HIS A 236 0.90 16.74 -6.10
C HIS A 236 1.92 15.70 -6.59
N GLU A 237 2.02 14.66 -5.81
CA GLU A 237 2.66 13.38 -6.15
C GLU A 237 1.72 12.25 -5.74
N PHE A 238 2.07 11.03 -6.09
CA PHE A 238 1.30 9.83 -5.81
C PHE A 238 1.90 9.04 -4.66
N LEU A 239 1.03 8.38 -3.89
CA LEU A 239 1.41 7.34 -2.97
C LEU A 239 0.64 6.08 -3.36
N LEU A 240 1.31 5.17 -4.08
CA LEU A 240 0.72 3.90 -4.48
C LEU A 240 0.66 2.94 -3.29
N CYS A 241 -0.46 2.25 -3.15
CA CYS A 241 -0.65 1.23 -2.12
C CYS A 241 -1.02 -0.11 -2.74
N TYR A 242 -0.25 -1.14 -2.40
CA TYR A 242 -0.53 -2.54 -2.72
C TYR A 242 -0.57 -3.39 -1.46
N ALA A 243 -1.41 -4.40 -1.47
CA ALA A 243 -1.46 -5.42 -0.42
C ALA A 243 -0.68 -6.67 -0.82
N LYS A 244 -0.23 -7.45 0.15
CA LYS A 244 0.17 -8.85 -0.07
C LYS A 244 -1.02 -9.68 -0.53
N ASN A 245 -2.14 -9.54 0.19
CA ASN A 245 -3.46 -10.05 -0.18
C ASN A 245 -4.54 -9.06 0.26
N LYS A 246 -5.23 -8.46 -0.71
CA LYS A 246 -6.23 -7.41 -0.49
C LYS A 246 -7.42 -7.85 0.36
N GLU A 247 -7.74 -9.13 0.38
CA GLU A 247 -8.87 -9.67 1.16
C GLU A 247 -8.62 -9.60 2.67
N PHE A 248 -7.35 -9.58 3.10
CA PHE A 248 -6.98 -9.60 4.52
C PHE A 248 -6.61 -8.23 5.10
N ILE A 249 -6.47 -7.20 4.25
CA ILE A 249 -6.09 -5.88 4.75
C ILE A 249 -7.27 -5.14 5.38
N ASN A 250 -6.96 -4.35 6.41
CA ASN A 250 -7.88 -3.40 7.01
C ASN A 250 -7.15 -2.06 7.22
N LEU A 251 -7.36 -1.12 6.30
CA LEU A 251 -6.83 0.23 6.42
C LEU A 251 -7.87 1.11 7.13
N LEU A 252 -7.51 1.56 8.31
CA LEU A 252 -8.41 2.31 9.17
C LEU A 252 -8.27 3.81 8.91
N GLY A 253 -9.38 4.50 8.65
CA GLY A 253 -9.41 5.94 8.36
C GLY A 253 -9.52 6.86 9.59
N GLY A 254 -9.26 6.35 10.78
CA GLY A 254 -9.49 7.06 12.04
C GLY A 254 -10.95 6.98 12.53
N GLU A 255 -11.24 7.62 13.64
CA GLU A 255 -12.58 7.58 14.23
C GLU A 255 -13.57 8.53 13.54
N LYS A 256 -14.82 8.10 13.46
CA LYS A 256 -15.93 8.96 13.02
C LYS A 256 -16.19 10.00 14.09
N ASN A 257 -16.50 11.24 13.69
CA ASN A 257 -17.03 12.21 14.63
C ASN A 257 -18.46 11.79 15.03
N LEU A 258 -18.62 11.35 16.27
CA LEU A 258 -19.88 10.88 16.83
C LEU A 258 -20.60 11.95 17.68
N GLU A 259 -20.05 13.16 17.83
CA GLU A 259 -20.61 14.26 18.61
C GLU A 259 -21.99 14.71 18.13
N ASN A 260 -22.29 14.50 16.85
CA ASN A 260 -23.58 14.82 16.25
C ASN A 260 -24.68 13.80 16.61
N TYR A 261 -24.32 12.62 17.15
CA TYR A 261 -25.29 11.68 17.66
C TYR A 261 -25.79 12.13 19.03
N LYS A 262 -27.03 12.54 19.10
CA LYS A 262 -27.69 13.04 20.31
C LYS A 262 -29.01 12.32 20.51
N ASN A 263 -29.56 12.36 21.73
CA ASN A 263 -30.87 11.82 22.04
C ASN A 263 -31.78 12.91 22.64
N PRO A 264 -32.18 13.92 21.83
CA PRO A 264 -32.93 15.07 22.32
C PRO A 264 -34.39 14.74 22.72
N ASP A 265 -34.93 13.64 22.23
CA ASP A 265 -36.30 13.19 22.46
C ASP A 265 -36.40 11.96 23.36
N ASN A 266 -35.33 11.61 24.05
CA ASN A 266 -35.23 10.44 24.94
C ASN A 266 -35.69 9.13 24.28
N ASP A 267 -35.30 8.97 22.97
CA ASP A 267 -35.62 7.77 22.22
C ASP A 267 -35.03 6.54 22.92
N PRO A 268 -35.81 5.48 23.14
CA PRO A 268 -35.34 4.26 23.83
C PRO A 268 -34.24 3.53 23.02
N ASN A 269 -34.12 3.80 21.72
CA ASN A 269 -33.07 3.25 20.86
C ASN A 269 -31.73 3.97 21.01
N GLY A 270 -31.67 5.07 21.76
CA GLY A 270 -30.45 5.81 22.07
C GLY A 270 -30.19 6.98 21.12
N ALA A 271 -28.92 7.43 21.11
CA ALA A 271 -28.51 8.58 20.32
C ALA A 271 -28.63 8.34 18.80
N TRP A 272 -29.06 9.36 18.07
CA TRP A 272 -29.32 9.32 16.63
C TRP A 272 -28.93 10.62 15.90
N ILE A 273 -28.83 10.56 14.59
CA ILE A 273 -28.72 11.72 13.69
C ILE A 273 -29.84 11.67 12.66
N ASN A 274 -30.28 12.84 12.17
CA ASN A 274 -31.17 12.93 11.02
C ASN A 274 -30.37 12.64 9.75
N ASP A 275 -30.58 11.48 9.16
CA ASP A 275 -29.87 11.04 7.96
C ASP A 275 -30.71 11.27 6.67
N ASN A 276 -30.03 11.28 5.54
CA ASN A 276 -30.70 11.41 4.24
C ASN A 276 -31.24 10.04 3.78
N PRO A 277 -32.57 9.87 3.67
CA PRO A 277 -33.18 8.64 3.20
C PRO A 277 -33.13 8.45 1.68
N SER A 278 -32.58 9.40 0.92
CA SER A 278 -32.53 9.37 -0.56
C SER A 278 -31.10 9.24 -1.08
N ALA A 279 -30.94 8.62 -2.27
CA ALA A 279 -29.69 8.45 -2.98
C ALA A 279 -29.89 8.65 -4.50
N LYS A 280 -28.79 8.97 -5.21
CA LYS A 280 -28.79 9.08 -6.69
C LYS A 280 -28.94 7.71 -7.36
N SER A 281 -28.41 6.66 -6.74
CA SER A 281 -28.57 5.27 -7.19
C SER A 281 -29.88 4.69 -6.69
N GLY A 282 -30.65 4.03 -7.56
CA GLY A 282 -31.93 3.41 -7.19
C GLY A 282 -32.73 2.98 -8.41
N ASN A 283 -33.91 2.42 -8.13
CA ASN A 283 -34.84 1.98 -9.17
C ASN A 283 -36.15 2.76 -9.05
N ILE A 284 -36.64 3.30 -10.15
CA ILE A 284 -37.86 4.10 -10.17
C ILE A 284 -39.10 3.31 -9.67
N LYS A 285 -39.16 2.02 -9.95
CA LYS A 285 -40.32 1.17 -9.57
C LYS A 285 -40.35 0.91 -8.04
N THR A 286 -39.21 0.87 -7.38
CA THR A 286 -39.12 0.50 -5.96
C THR A 286 -38.69 1.66 -5.05
N GLY A 287 -38.08 2.70 -5.60
CA GLY A 287 -37.52 3.83 -4.84
C GLY A 287 -38.15 5.18 -5.10
N TYR A 288 -39.14 5.30 -6.03
CA TYR A 288 -39.81 6.57 -6.29
C TYR A 288 -41.32 6.46 -5.98
N PHE A 289 -41.69 6.89 -4.78
CA PHE A 289 -43.06 6.90 -4.29
C PHE A 289 -43.24 8.02 -3.24
N GLY A 290 -44.49 8.41 -3.00
CA GLY A 290 -44.83 9.41 -2.01
C GLY A 290 -44.86 8.84 -0.60
N VAL A 291 -44.35 9.60 0.36
CA VAL A 291 -44.47 9.35 1.81
C VAL A 291 -45.33 10.43 2.39
N THR A 292 -46.55 10.08 2.85
CA THR A 292 -47.53 11.06 3.35
C THR A 292 -47.34 11.31 4.84
N ASN A 293 -47.20 12.58 5.22
CA ASN A 293 -47.18 12.98 6.61
C ASN A 293 -48.62 12.97 7.18
N PRO A 294 -48.92 12.17 8.21
CA PRO A 294 -50.29 12.03 8.74
C PRO A 294 -50.79 13.26 9.48
N TYR A 295 -49.92 14.20 9.87
CA TYR A 295 -50.33 15.42 10.59
C TYR A 295 -50.64 16.61 9.65
N THR A 296 -49.91 16.68 8.54
CA THR A 296 -50.01 17.84 7.62
C THR A 296 -50.55 17.48 6.25
N ASN A 297 -50.81 16.19 5.97
CA ASN A 297 -51.19 15.65 4.67
C ASN A 297 -50.20 15.95 3.53
N LYS A 298 -49.00 16.45 3.86
CA LYS A 298 -47.94 16.66 2.88
C LYS A 298 -47.41 15.33 2.37
N VAL A 299 -47.23 15.22 1.06
CA VAL A 299 -46.63 14.06 0.41
C VAL A 299 -45.22 14.41 -0.02
N ASP A 300 -44.23 13.77 0.57
CA ASP A 300 -42.83 13.94 0.21
C ASP A 300 -42.38 12.86 -0.77
N TYR A 301 -41.77 13.29 -1.85
CA TYR A 301 -41.09 12.44 -2.84
C TYR A 301 -39.58 12.59 -2.71
N PRO A 302 -38.78 11.62 -3.22
CA PRO A 302 -37.35 11.82 -3.37
C PRO A 302 -37.07 13.11 -4.19
N PRO A 303 -35.99 13.84 -3.92
CA PRO A 303 -35.58 14.96 -4.77
C PRO A 303 -35.43 14.53 -6.24
N VAL A 304 -35.59 15.47 -7.15
CA VAL A 304 -35.49 15.23 -8.60
C VAL A 304 -34.16 14.53 -8.92
N GLY A 305 -34.19 13.40 -9.65
CA GLY A 305 -33.05 12.60 -9.98
C GLY A 305 -32.53 11.71 -8.84
N MET A 306 -33.31 11.59 -7.75
CA MET A 306 -32.97 10.69 -6.63
C MET A 306 -34.11 9.70 -6.36
N PHE A 307 -33.80 8.69 -5.57
CA PHE A 307 -34.71 7.62 -5.14
C PHE A 307 -34.60 7.43 -3.62
N TRP A 308 -35.67 6.97 -2.98
CA TRP A 308 -35.55 6.49 -1.61
C TRP A 308 -34.56 5.32 -1.56
N ARG A 309 -33.73 5.28 -0.55
CA ARG A 309 -32.77 4.19 -0.28
C ARG A 309 -33.48 2.90 0.15
N PHE A 310 -34.76 2.98 0.42
CA PHE A 310 -35.60 1.94 0.98
C PHE A 310 -36.81 1.70 0.10
N SER A 311 -37.29 0.46 0.04
CA SER A 311 -38.58 0.11 -0.55
C SER A 311 -39.73 0.66 0.30
N GLN A 312 -40.93 0.72 -0.27
CA GLN A 312 -42.13 1.18 0.42
C GLN A 312 -42.38 0.35 1.70
N ASN A 313 -42.25 -0.98 1.64
CA ASN A 313 -42.40 -1.86 2.80
C ASN A 313 -41.34 -1.56 3.89
N THR A 314 -40.12 -1.25 3.49
CA THR A 314 -39.04 -0.89 4.44
C THR A 314 -39.29 0.47 5.09
N ILE A 315 -39.81 1.44 4.34
CA ILE A 315 -40.21 2.74 4.90
C ILE A 315 -41.34 2.56 5.91
N GLN A 316 -42.35 1.75 5.59
CA GLN A 316 -43.42 1.44 6.55
C GLN A 316 -42.87 0.82 7.84
N LYS A 317 -42.01 -0.16 7.72
CA LYS A 317 -41.31 -0.75 8.86
C LYS A 317 -40.54 0.29 9.69
N HIS A 318 -39.85 1.23 9.03
CA HIS A 318 -39.13 2.31 9.71
C HIS A 318 -40.08 3.31 10.40
N ILE A 319 -41.29 3.49 9.90
CA ILE A 319 -42.34 4.27 10.56
C ILE A 319 -42.80 3.54 11.83
N ASP A 320 -43.11 2.26 11.71
CA ASP A 320 -43.60 1.43 12.80
C ASP A 320 -42.55 1.27 13.93
N GLU A 321 -41.27 1.23 13.56
CA GLU A 321 -40.13 1.20 14.51
C GLU A 321 -39.76 2.58 15.08
N GLY A 322 -40.42 3.66 14.69
CA GLY A 322 -40.09 5.03 15.13
C GLY A 322 -38.80 5.59 14.54
N ARG A 323 -38.23 4.95 13.51
CA ARG A 323 -37.06 5.48 12.78
C ARG A 323 -37.41 6.62 11.84
N ILE A 324 -38.59 6.57 11.26
CA ILE A 324 -39.18 7.70 10.53
C ILE A 324 -40.18 8.37 11.43
N CYS A 325 -39.89 9.63 11.79
CA CYS A 325 -40.73 10.45 12.65
C CYS A 325 -41.29 11.61 11.85
N PHE A 326 -42.63 11.71 11.76
CA PHE A 326 -43.29 12.80 11.06
C PHE A 326 -43.26 14.08 11.90
N LYS A 327 -43.00 15.21 11.22
CA LYS A 327 -43.02 16.53 11.83
C LYS A 327 -44.49 17.02 11.91
N LYS A 328 -44.89 17.57 13.06
CA LYS A 328 -46.22 18.20 13.21
C LYS A 328 -46.28 19.54 12.48
N GLU A 329 -45.15 20.23 12.39
CA GLU A 329 -44.97 21.49 11.69
C GLU A 329 -43.69 21.44 10.87
N HIS A 330 -43.72 21.96 9.65
CA HIS A 330 -42.57 22.10 8.76
C HIS A 330 -42.83 23.16 7.72
N LYS A 331 -41.75 23.73 7.15
CA LYS A 331 -41.85 24.65 6.01
C LYS A 331 -42.16 23.87 4.72
N ASP A 332 -42.67 24.56 3.71
CA ASP A 332 -43.04 23.95 2.41
C ASP A 332 -41.84 23.31 1.71
N ASN A 333 -40.65 23.90 1.85
CA ASN A 333 -39.42 23.43 1.26
C ASN A 333 -38.68 22.40 2.11
N GLU A 334 -39.19 22.05 3.29
CA GLU A 334 -38.61 21.03 4.17
C GLU A 334 -39.33 19.69 3.98
N ARG A 335 -38.60 18.58 4.13
CA ARG A 335 -39.18 17.26 4.21
C ARG A 335 -40.03 17.14 5.49
N GLY A 336 -41.24 16.63 5.36
CA GLY A 336 -42.20 16.49 6.46
C GLY A 336 -41.91 15.41 7.46
N PHE A 337 -40.78 14.71 7.34
CA PHE A 337 -40.31 13.71 8.28
C PHE A 337 -38.79 13.74 8.47
N ILE A 338 -38.31 13.16 9.57
CA ILE A 338 -36.90 12.87 9.85
C ILE A 338 -36.68 11.36 9.75
N TYR A 339 -35.49 10.97 9.29
CA TYR A 339 -35.03 9.58 9.33
C TYR A 339 -33.88 9.45 10.34
N LYS A 340 -34.14 8.73 11.44
CA LYS A 340 -33.18 8.49 12.51
C LYS A 340 -32.22 7.38 12.16
N ARG A 341 -30.92 7.69 12.06
CA ARG A 341 -29.88 6.70 12.06
C ARG A 341 -29.25 6.64 13.44
N TYR A 342 -29.43 5.52 14.13
CA TYR A 342 -28.96 5.35 15.50
C TYR A 342 -27.46 5.04 15.58
N LEU A 343 -26.82 5.53 16.64
CA LEU A 343 -25.43 5.24 16.93
C LEU A 343 -25.16 3.73 17.06
N LYS A 344 -26.07 3.01 17.71
CA LYS A 344 -25.98 1.54 17.90
C LYS A 344 -26.00 0.74 16.58
N ASP A 345 -26.49 1.31 15.49
CA ASP A 345 -26.55 0.63 14.17
C ASP A 345 -25.26 0.78 13.37
N LEU A 346 -24.30 1.55 13.87
CA LEU A 346 -23.02 1.68 13.19
C LEU A 346 -22.25 0.36 13.27
N LYS A 347 -21.93 -0.21 12.11
CA LYS A 347 -21.11 -1.43 12.02
C LYS A 347 -19.69 -1.22 12.54
N THR A 348 -19.19 0.01 12.44
CA THR A 348 -17.87 0.42 12.91
C THR A 348 -17.87 1.91 13.23
N THR A 349 -17.12 2.32 14.24
CA THR A 349 -16.87 3.72 14.58
C THR A 349 -15.74 4.34 13.74
N GLN A 350 -15.05 3.52 12.96
CA GLN A 350 -13.93 3.95 12.13
C GLN A 350 -14.38 4.37 10.74
N LYS A 351 -13.63 5.31 10.15
CA LYS A 351 -13.75 5.72 8.75
C LYS A 351 -12.95 4.81 7.85
N THR A 352 -13.20 4.87 6.55
CA THR A 352 -12.25 4.40 5.53
C THR A 352 -11.06 5.35 5.44
N PHE A 353 -9.92 4.85 4.97
CA PHE A 353 -8.76 5.66 4.68
C PHE A 353 -8.98 6.34 3.31
N ASP A 354 -9.22 7.64 3.32
CA ASP A 354 -9.61 8.37 2.11
C ASP A 354 -8.39 8.65 1.22
N SER A 355 -8.52 8.42 -0.08
CA SER A 355 -7.40 8.62 -1.05
C SER A 355 -6.95 10.08 -1.18
N LEU A 356 -7.73 11.04 -0.73
CA LEU A 356 -7.41 12.47 -0.70
C LEU A 356 -7.00 13.00 0.68
N VAL A 357 -6.74 12.12 1.65
CA VAL A 357 -6.42 12.54 3.02
C VAL A 357 -5.15 13.40 3.09
N PHE A 358 -4.22 13.24 2.15
CA PHE A 358 -2.94 13.96 2.12
C PHE A 358 -2.97 15.27 1.30
N THR A 359 -4.14 15.81 1.02
CA THR A 359 -4.27 17.09 0.27
C THR A 359 -4.21 18.34 1.15
N ASP A 360 -4.14 18.18 2.48
CA ASP A 360 -3.91 19.28 3.41
C ASP A 360 -2.51 19.89 3.29
N ASN A 361 -2.39 21.17 3.60
CA ASN A 361 -1.11 21.89 3.58
C ASN A 361 -0.08 21.33 4.58
N LEU A 362 -0.54 20.63 5.61
CA LEU A 362 0.29 19.95 6.60
C LEU A 362 1.25 18.95 5.96
N TYR A 363 0.86 18.35 4.85
CA TYR A 363 1.65 17.30 4.18
C TYR A 363 2.56 17.81 3.06
N MET A 364 2.66 19.14 2.87
CA MET A 364 3.51 19.73 1.83
C MET A 364 5.01 19.61 2.13
N ASN A 365 5.83 19.62 1.07
CA ASN A 365 7.29 19.55 1.15
C ASN A 365 7.89 20.65 2.03
N GLN A 366 7.29 21.87 2.01
CA GLN A 366 7.78 22.98 2.83
C GLN A 366 7.71 22.69 4.34
N VAL A 367 6.71 21.93 4.80
CA VAL A 367 6.61 21.53 6.22
C VAL A 367 7.75 20.59 6.56
N ALA A 368 7.97 19.56 5.75
CA ALA A 368 9.07 18.62 5.93
C ALA A 368 10.46 19.28 5.95
N THR A 369 10.69 20.25 5.06
CA THR A 369 11.95 21.01 5.06
C THR A 369 12.14 21.80 6.37
N LYS A 370 11.06 22.39 6.90
CA LYS A 370 11.12 23.11 8.20
C LYS A 370 11.39 22.16 9.37
N GLU A 371 10.91 20.93 9.31
CA GLU A 371 11.22 19.90 10.31
C GLU A 371 12.71 19.56 10.32
N LEU A 372 13.33 19.32 9.13
CA LEU A 372 14.77 19.08 9.03
C LEU A 372 15.61 20.29 9.49
N LEU A 373 15.17 21.51 9.19
CA LEU A 373 15.85 22.73 9.67
C LEU A 373 15.86 22.80 11.20
N LYS A 374 14.76 22.45 11.87
CA LYS A 374 14.68 22.40 13.34
C LYS A 374 15.59 21.33 13.94
N LEU A 375 15.86 20.26 13.20
CA LEU A 375 16.75 19.17 13.61
C LEU A 375 18.21 19.42 13.21
N GLU A 376 18.50 20.55 12.56
CA GLU A 376 19.85 20.90 12.04
C GLU A 376 20.37 19.88 11.00
N LEU A 377 19.45 19.22 10.26
CA LEU A 377 19.77 18.18 9.28
C LEU A 377 19.56 18.62 7.82
N ALA A 378 19.13 19.86 7.58
CA ALA A 378 18.75 20.33 6.24
C ALA A 378 19.93 20.40 5.25
N GLU A 379 21.17 20.49 5.73
CA GLU A 379 22.38 20.46 4.90
C GLU A 379 22.76 19.05 4.41
N TYR A 380 22.27 18.00 5.12
CA TYR A 380 22.60 16.60 4.83
C TYR A 380 21.59 15.90 3.92
N PHE A 381 20.36 16.41 3.83
CA PHE A 381 19.32 15.75 3.05
C PHE A 381 18.38 16.75 2.36
N SER A 382 18.13 16.52 1.07
CA SER A 382 17.20 17.29 0.25
C SER A 382 15.90 16.53 0.05
N TYR A 383 14.78 17.25 -0.05
CA TYR A 383 13.44 16.70 -0.35
C TYR A 383 12.92 15.66 0.66
N PRO A 384 12.91 15.98 1.98
CA PRO A 384 12.37 15.05 2.98
C PRO A 384 10.87 14.86 2.84
N LYS A 385 10.36 13.73 3.33
CA LYS A 385 8.93 13.56 3.63
C LYS A 385 8.65 14.08 5.05
N GLY A 386 7.43 14.60 5.28
CA GLY A 386 7.02 15.13 6.59
C GLY A 386 6.69 14.02 7.60
N VAL A 387 6.96 14.31 8.87
CA VAL A 387 6.67 13.36 9.96
C VAL A 387 5.18 13.09 10.08
N ASP A 388 4.33 14.14 10.00
CA ASP A 388 2.88 14.00 10.05
C ASP A 388 2.31 13.16 8.92
N PHE A 389 2.88 13.28 7.70
CA PHE A 389 2.51 12.43 6.57
C PHE A 389 2.78 10.96 6.87
N MET A 390 3.97 10.66 7.38
CA MET A 390 4.37 9.30 7.70
C MET A 390 3.61 8.74 8.91
N ALA A 391 3.41 9.55 9.95
CA ALA A 391 2.62 9.17 11.13
C ALA A 391 1.18 8.78 10.74
N LYS A 392 0.59 9.51 9.78
CA LYS A 392 -0.75 9.21 9.29
C LYS A 392 -0.82 7.85 8.58
N ILE A 393 0.20 7.49 7.80
CA ILE A 393 0.28 6.16 7.16
C ILE A 393 0.43 5.07 8.24
N VAL A 394 1.34 5.28 9.20
CA VAL A 394 1.58 4.33 10.31
C VAL A 394 0.30 4.10 11.11
N GLU A 395 -0.39 5.18 11.52
CA GLU A 395 -1.65 5.13 12.28
C GLU A 395 -2.74 4.26 11.60
N HIS A 396 -2.79 4.31 10.26
CA HIS A 396 -3.88 3.69 9.51
C HIS A 396 -3.57 2.30 9.00
N ALA A 397 -2.30 1.93 8.93
CA ALA A 397 -1.85 0.67 8.33
C ALA A 397 -1.31 -0.33 9.36
N THR A 398 -1.09 0.07 10.61
CA THR A 398 -0.44 -0.77 11.62
C THR A 398 -1.14 -0.72 12.96
N GLU A 399 -0.91 -1.77 13.75
CA GLU A 399 -1.31 -1.87 15.14
C GLU A 399 -0.07 -2.04 16.04
N LYS A 400 -0.28 -1.94 17.36
CA LYS A 400 0.80 -2.09 18.34
C LYS A 400 1.46 -3.47 18.22
N GLY A 401 2.78 -3.47 18.06
CA GLY A 401 3.59 -4.69 17.92
C GLY A 401 3.88 -5.10 16.48
N ASP A 402 3.28 -4.42 15.49
CA ASP A 402 3.59 -4.65 14.09
C ASP A 402 4.99 -4.15 13.71
N ILE A 403 5.58 -4.81 12.72
CA ILE A 403 6.90 -4.45 12.20
C ILE A 403 6.74 -3.61 10.94
N ILE A 404 7.43 -2.48 10.91
CA ILE A 404 7.48 -1.54 9.79
C ILE A 404 8.87 -1.58 9.19
N LEU A 405 8.96 -1.60 7.86
CA LEU A 405 10.21 -1.56 7.12
C LEU A 405 10.23 -0.38 6.16
N ASP A 406 11.34 0.36 6.16
CA ASP A 406 11.69 1.34 5.15
C ASP A 406 13.10 1.04 4.64
N PHE A 407 13.23 0.68 3.37
CA PHE A 407 14.52 0.37 2.75
C PHE A 407 15.02 1.45 1.78
N PHE A 408 14.37 2.63 1.81
CA PHE A 408 14.83 3.89 1.23
C PHE A 408 14.75 4.99 2.29
N ALA A 409 15.41 4.75 3.41
CA ALA A 409 15.20 5.48 4.67
C ALA A 409 15.35 7.01 4.59
N GLY A 410 16.07 7.53 3.59
CA GLY A 410 16.24 8.97 3.37
C GLY A 410 16.76 9.69 4.62
N SER A 411 16.01 10.67 5.10
CA SER A 411 16.29 11.40 6.34
C SER A 411 15.83 10.68 7.63
N GLY A 412 15.33 9.44 7.53
CA GLY A 412 14.84 8.67 8.68
C GLY A 412 13.43 9.05 9.15
N THR A 413 12.64 9.70 8.30
CA THR A 413 11.30 10.21 8.66
C THR A 413 10.35 9.09 9.11
N THR A 414 10.41 7.91 8.49
CA THR A 414 9.61 6.75 8.92
C THR A 414 9.93 6.35 10.35
N ALA A 415 11.20 6.28 10.72
CA ALA A 415 11.62 5.97 12.09
C ALA A 415 11.15 7.06 13.08
N HIS A 416 11.28 8.34 12.72
CA HIS A 416 10.79 9.46 13.52
C HIS A 416 9.29 9.35 13.77
N ALA A 417 8.49 9.10 12.73
CA ALA A 417 7.05 8.95 12.84
C ALA A 417 6.64 7.77 13.75
N VAL A 418 7.35 6.64 13.66
CA VAL A 418 7.12 5.49 14.55
C VAL A 418 7.41 5.84 16.00
N LEU A 419 8.49 6.56 16.28
CA LEU A 419 8.83 7.00 17.64
C LEU A 419 7.80 7.97 18.21
N GLU A 420 7.30 8.93 17.42
CA GLU A 420 6.23 9.86 17.84
C GLU A 420 4.90 9.13 18.04
N SER A 421 4.55 8.17 17.20
CA SER A 421 3.35 7.33 17.38
C SER A 421 3.42 6.53 18.67
N ASN A 422 4.55 5.87 18.95
CA ASN A 422 4.77 5.13 20.20
C ASN A 422 4.67 6.02 21.43
N LYS A 423 5.20 7.24 21.36
CA LYS A 423 5.13 8.24 22.45
C LYS A 423 3.69 8.68 22.70
N SER A 424 2.91 8.95 21.65
CA SER A 424 1.50 9.30 21.74
C SER A 424 0.68 8.19 22.40
N ASP A 425 0.91 6.94 22.04
CA ASP A 425 0.22 5.81 22.64
C ASP A 425 0.56 5.63 24.12
N TYR A 426 1.83 5.83 24.48
CA TYR A 426 2.25 5.81 25.88
C TYR A 426 1.58 6.92 26.72
N GLN A 427 1.45 8.12 26.18
CA GLN A 427 0.78 9.23 26.84
C GLN A 427 -0.70 8.94 27.07
N LYS A 428 -1.42 8.44 26.05
CA LYS A 428 -2.84 8.05 26.18
C LYS A 428 -3.05 6.99 27.25
N LEU A 429 -2.14 6.02 27.38
CA LEU A 429 -2.19 4.98 28.41
C LEU A 429 -1.94 5.56 29.80
N SER A 430 -1.06 6.56 29.96
CA SER A 430 -0.75 7.20 31.24
C SER A 430 -1.88 8.13 31.71
N GLU A 431 -2.56 8.82 30.79
CA GLU A 431 -3.69 9.73 31.09
C GLU A 431 -5.00 8.97 31.34
N GLY A 432 -5.17 7.77 30.80
CA GLY A 432 -6.36 6.92 30.96
C GLY A 432 -6.49 6.19 32.27
N GLY A 433 -5.63 6.43 33.26
CA GLY A 433 -5.82 6.05 34.68
C GLY A 433 -5.97 4.57 34.97
N GLY A 434 -5.31 3.68 34.21
CA GLY A 434 -5.32 2.24 34.47
C GLY A 434 -3.90 1.67 34.29
N GLY A 435 -3.14 1.65 35.38
CA GLY A 435 -1.82 1.07 35.38
C GLY A 435 -1.83 -0.40 34.97
N TYR A 436 -1.09 -0.70 33.91
CA TYR A 436 -0.32 -1.94 33.79
C TYR A 436 0.89 -1.64 32.92
N LEU A 437 2.01 -1.66 33.58
CA LEU A 437 3.36 -1.69 33.04
C LEU A 437 3.63 -3.07 32.42
N MET A 438 4.48 -3.05 31.36
CA MET A 438 5.39 -4.11 30.90
C MET A 438 4.83 -5.02 29.81
N ALA A 439 5.57 -5.36 28.75
CA ALA A 439 7.04 -5.36 28.56
C ALA A 439 7.39 -5.01 27.11
#